data_adaca03a93a4cfa7d2f76f7379d8b9a5
#
_entry.id   adaca03a93a4cfa7d2f76f7379d8b9a5
#
_cell.length_a   1.000
_cell.length_b   1.000
_cell.length_c   1.000
_cell.angle_alpha   90.00
_cell.angle_beta   90.00
_cell.angle_gamma   90.00
#
_symmetry.space_group_name_H-M   'P 1'
#
loop_
_entity.id
_entity.type
_entity.pdbx_description
1 polymer ?
#
loop_
_entity_poly.entity_id
_entity_poly.type
_entity_poly.pdbx_seq_one_letter_code
_entity_poly.pdbx_strand_id
1 'polypeptide(L)'
;MSPLDPFIPAPDARERFAVRARAPAALVYQTACAFDMQSIWSVRTIFRMRERIMGSRVGTRVPRGLVEELRGLGWGCLLERPGELFVGGAVCQPWLADVKFRAVPTDQFAGFAEPGLVKIAWTLESRSLGPNFTELSSETRVAATDEPARRRFLSYWRWARVGIYSIRWLLLPAIKRKAESSLNA
;
A
#
# COMPACT_ATOMS: atom_id res chain seq x y z
N MET A 1 -11.63 -6.26 13.81
CA MET A 1 -11.84 -6.59 12.40
C MET A 1 -10.98 -5.67 11.56
N SER A 2 -10.34 -6.18 10.51
CA SER A 2 -9.58 -5.35 9.56
C SER A 2 -10.53 -4.71 8.54
N PRO A 3 -10.26 -3.46 8.09
CA PRO A 3 -11.01 -2.86 6.98
C PRO A 3 -10.95 -3.68 5.67
N LEU A 4 -10.01 -4.64 5.58
CA LEU A 4 -9.85 -5.52 4.41
C LEU A 4 -10.67 -6.82 4.49
N ASP A 5 -11.30 -7.13 5.64
CA ASP A 5 -12.08 -8.38 5.79
C ASP A 5 -13.21 -8.53 4.76
N PRO A 6 -13.95 -7.45 4.38
CA PRO A 6 -14.98 -7.55 3.34
C PRO A 6 -14.44 -7.83 1.93
N PHE A 7 -13.21 -7.43 1.65
CA PHE A 7 -12.61 -7.48 0.31
C PHE A 7 -11.76 -8.73 0.06
N ILE A 8 -10.94 -9.10 1.03
CA ILE A 8 -10.07 -10.28 1.00
C ILE A 8 -10.09 -10.96 2.38
N PRO A 9 -11.11 -11.77 2.67
CA PRO A 9 -11.23 -12.44 3.98
C PRO A 9 -10.17 -13.53 4.20
N ALA A 10 -9.78 -14.24 3.15
CA ALA A 10 -8.80 -15.33 3.18
C ALA A 10 -7.61 -15.01 2.23
N PRO A 11 -6.61 -14.26 2.68
CA PRO A 11 -5.48 -13.88 1.84
C PRO A 11 -4.43 -15.00 1.73
N ASP A 12 -3.78 -15.11 0.55
CA ASP A 12 -2.57 -15.92 0.34
C ASP A 12 -1.33 -15.25 0.93
N ALA A 13 -1.34 -13.92 1.03
CA ALA A 13 -0.32 -13.15 1.74
C ALA A 13 -0.95 -11.96 2.47
N ARG A 14 -0.43 -11.71 3.68
CA ARG A 14 -0.85 -10.61 4.54
C ARG A 14 0.36 -9.99 5.21
N GLU A 15 0.44 -8.66 5.15
CA GLU A 15 1.45 -7.88 5.86
C GLU A 15 0.79 -6.67 6.52
N ARG A 16 1.06 -6.46 7.81
CA ARG A 16 0.55 -5.31 8.56
C ARG A 16 1.68 -4.66 9.36
N PHE A 17 1.73 -3.34 9.30
CA PHE A 17 2.66 -2.49 10.04
C PHE A 17 1.88 -1.40 10.77
N ALA A 18 2.35 -1.03 11.95
CA ALA A 18 1.78 0.06 12.71
C ALA A 18 2.87 0.81 13.47
N VAL A 19 2.69 2.13 13.61
CA VAL A 19 3.50 3.00 14.46
C VAL A 19 2.60 3.90 15.27
N ARG A 20 3.05 4.32 16.46
CA ARG A 20 2.35 5.30 17.28
C ARG A 20 2.99 6.66 17.11
N ALA A 21 2.19 7.67 16.76
CA ALA A 21 2.58 9.06 16.61
C ALA A 21 1.99 9.90 17.74
N ARG A 22 2.75 10.90 18.19
CA ARG A 22 2.32 11.92 19.17
C ARG A 22 1.75 13.11 18.41
N ALA A 23 0.60 12.90 17.74
CA ALA A 23 -0.10 13.90 16.97
C ALA A 23 -1.58 13.50 16.80
N PRO A 24 -2.51 14.44 16.55
CA PRO A 24 -3.91 14.16 16.26
C PRO A 24 -4.09 13.32 15.01
N ALA A 25 -5.10 12.44 14.99
CA ALA A 25 -5.32 11.47 13.92
C ALA A 25 -5.48 12.12 12.54
N ALA A 26 -6.22 13.22 12.45
CA ALA A 26 -6.41 13.95 11.19
C ALA A 26 -5.09 14.47 10.61
N LEU A 27 -4.20 15.02 11.44
CA LEU A 27 -2.89 15.51 10.99
C LEU A 27 -2.00 14.36 10.51
N VAL A 28 -1.97 13.25 11.25
CA VAL A 28 -1.21 12.06 10.88
C VAL A 28 -1.72 11.50 9.54
N TYR A 29 -3.04 11.43 9.36
CA TYR A 29 -3.65 10.96 8.11
C TYR A 29 -3.31 11.86 6.92
N GLN A 30 -3.51 13.18 7.06
CA GLN A 30 -3.18 14.16 6.02
C GLN A 30 -1.70 14.08 5.63
N THR A 31 -0.81 14.03 6.64
CA THR A 31 0.63 13.88 6.43
C THR A 31 0.94 12.59 5.67
N ALA A 32 0.29 11.48 6.02
CA ALA A 32 0.49 10.19 5.37
C ALA A 32 0.00 10.18 3.92
N CYS A 33 -1.18 10.75 3.63
CA CYS A 33 -1.71 10.85 2.27
C CYS A 33 -0.84 11.71 1.36
N ALA A 34 -0.33 12.84 1.90
CA ALA A 34 0.53 13.78 1.17
C ALA A 34 2.02 13.37 1.15
N PHE A 35 2.39 12.26 1.80
CA PHE A 35 3.78 11.85 1.92
C PHE A 35 4.35 11.37 0.58
N ASP A 36 5.45 11.99 0.15
CA ASP A 36 6.19 11.56 -1.02
C ASP A 36 7.12 10.38 -0.66
N MET A 37 6.80 9.18 -1.14
CA MET A 37 7.62 7.98 -0.92
C MET A 37 9.03 8.12 -1.49
N GLN A 38 9.22 8.92 -2.53
CA GLN A 38 10.52 9.12 -3.17
C GLN A 38 11.44 10.06 -2.38
N SER A 39 10.91 10.77 -1.38
CA SER A 39 11.73 11.56 -0.45
C SER A 39 12.69 10.67 0.37
N ILE A 40 12.38 9.36 0.50
CA ILE A 40 13.23 8.39 1.21
C ILE A 40 14.20 7.75 0.22
N TRP A 41 15.50 8.07 0.33
CA TRP A 41 16.57 7.57 -0.56
C TRP A 41 16.60 6.03 -0.68
N SER A 42 16.45 5.32 0.43
CA SER A 42 16.44 3.84 0.45
C SER A 42 15.24 3.25 -0.27
N VAL A 43 14.06 3.88 -0.20
CA VAL A 43 12.87 3.47 -0.95
C VAL A 43 13.13 3.63 -2.45
N ARG A 44 13.71 4.74 -2.88
CA ARG A 44 14.12 4.93 -4.29
C ARG A 44 15.09 3.85 -4.76
N THR A 45 16.03 3.45 -3.91
CA THR A 45 17.02 2.41 -4.24
C THR A 45 16.35 1.05 -4.43
N ILE A 46 15.37 0.69 -3.58
CA ILE A 46 14.61 -0.56 -3.69
C ILE A 46 13.83 -0.60 -5.02
N PHE A 47 13.16 0.51 -5.39
CA PHE A 47 12.44 0.59 -6.67
C PHE A 47 13.40 0.49 -7.86
N ARG A 48 14.54 1.19 -7.84
CA ARG A 48 15.55 1.12 -8.91
C ARG A 48 16.14 -0.29 -9.04
N MET A 49 16.39 -0.97 -7.91
CA MET A 49 16.89 -2.34 -7.92
C MET A 49 15.86 -3.31 -8.52
N ARG A 50 14.58 -3.16 -8.16
CA ARG A 50 13.50 -3.94 -8.77
C ARG A 50 13.41 -3.69 -10.28
N GLU A 51 13.45 -2.43 -10.73
CA GLU A 51 13.43 -2.05 -12.13
C GLU A 51 14.61 -2.68 -12.90
N ARG A 52 15.82 -2.66 -12.33
CA ARG A 52 17.00 -3.31 -12.92
C ARG A 52 16.86 -4.82 -13.01
N ILE A 53 16.39 -5.49 -11.95
CA ILE A 53 16.25 -6.95 -11.90
C ILE A 53 15.15 -7.41 -12.86
N MET A 54 14.09 -6.64 -13.01
CA MET A 54 12.92 -6.99 -13.81
C MET A 54 12.93 -6.38 -15.23
N GLY A 55 13.91 -5.52 -15.55
CA GLY A 55 14.07 -4.93 -16.90
C GLY A 55 12.97 -3.93 -17.28
N SER A 56 12.32 -3.29 -16.30
CA SER A 56 11.27 -2.29 -16.56
C SER A 56 11.86 -0.92 -16.92
N ARG A 57 11.13 -0.13 -17.75
CA ARG A 57 11.54 1.23 -18.13
C ARG A 57 11.16 2.21 -17.02
N VAL A 58 12.14 3.04 -16.62
CA VAL A 58 11.93 4.15 -15.68
C VAL A 58 11.16 5.28 -16.38
N GLY A 59 9.90 5.49 -15.99
CA GLY A 59 9.17 6.69 -16.38
C GLY A 59 9.55 7.88 -15.49
N THR A 60 9.56 9.10 -16.05
CA THR A 60 9.67 10.35 -15.27
C THR A 60 8.45 10.48 -14.38
N ARG A 61 8.62 10.34 -13.06
CA ARG A 61 7.55 10.45 -12.08
C ARG A 61 7.55 11.84 -11.45
N VAL A 62 6.40 12.47 -11.44
CA VAL A 62 6.17 13.72 -10.71
C VAL A 62 5.92 13.36 -9.24
N PRO A 63 6.54 14.05 -8.25
CA PRO A 63 6.25 13.83 -6.84
C PRO A 63 4.76 14.07 -6.57
N ARG A 64 4.07 13.05 -6.09
CA ARG A 64 2.66 13.09 -5.70
C ARG A 64 2.53 12.45 -4.33
N GLY A 65 1.47 12.82 -3.61
CA GLY A 65 1.15 12.14 -2.35
C GLY A 65 0.89 10.65 -2.57
N LEU A 66 1.09 9.86 -1.53
CA LEU A 66 1.01 8.39 -1.54
C LEU A 66 -0.29 7.85 -2.18
N VAL A 67 -1.44 8.42 -1.82
CA VAL A 67 -2.75 8.00 -2.35
C VAL A 67 -2.90 8.37 -3.82
N GLU A 68 -2.47 9.57 -4.21
CA GLU A 68 -2.52 10.03 -5.61
C GLU A 68 -1.56 9.24 -6.51
N GLU A 69 -0.42 8.81 -5.99
CA GLU A 69 0.50 7.94 -6.72
C GLU A 69 -0.15 6.58 -7.02
N LEU A 70 -0.85 5.99 -6.04
CA LEU A 70 -1.57 4.73 -6.25
C LEU A 70 -2.69 4.88 -7.29
N ARG A 71 -3.50 5.94 -7.19
CA ARG A 71 -4.54 6.23 -8.20
C ARG A 71 -3.94 6.38 -9.60
N GLY A 72 -2.81 7.09 -9.72
CA GLY A 72 -2.07 7.24 -10.97
C GLY A 72 -1.52 5.92 -11.54
N LEU A 73 -1.27 4.93 -10.70
CA LEU A 73 -0.83 3.58 -11.09
C LEU A 73 -1.99 2.66 -11.52
N GLY A 74 -3.25 3.09 -11.40
CA GLY A 74 -4.43 2.32 -11.78
C GLY A 74 -5.11 1.60 -10.61
N TRP A 75 -4.83 2.00 -9.36
CA TRP A 75 -5.57 1.51 -8.20
C TRP A 75 -6.94 2.20 -8.08
N GLY A 76 -7.96 1.44 -7.71
CA GLY A 76 -9.27 1.95 -7.34
C GLY A 76 -9.38 2.25 -5.83
N CYS A 77 -10.31 3.13 -5.47
CA CYS A 77 -10.72 3.34 -4.09
C CYS A 77 -11.84 2.33 -3.76
N LEU A 78 -11.62 1.46 -2.79
CA LEU A 78 -12.62 0.48 -2.31
C LEU A 78 -13.42 1.04 -1.13
N LEU A 79 -12.80 1.82 -0.26
CA LEU A 79 -13.44 2.47 0.88
C LEU A 79 -12.61 3.69 1.28
N GLU A 80 -13.28 4.80 1.57
CA GLU A 80 -12.62 5.98 2.10
C GLU A 80 -13.44 6.55 3.25
N ARG A 81 -12.78 6.82 4.37
CA ARG A 81 -13.27 7.64 5.48
C ARG A 81 -12.31 8.82 5.62
N PRO A 82 -12.71 10.03 5.19
CA PRO A 82 -11.84 11.19 5.20
C PRO A 82 -11.25 11.45 6.59
N GLY A 83 -9.94 11.69 6.65
CA GLY A 83 -9.23 11.93 7.91
C GLY A 83 -8.85 10.68 8.70
N GLU A 84 -9.29 9.48 8.31
CA GLU A 84 -9.11 8.26 9.09
C GLU A 84 -8.57 7.08 8.29
N LEU A 85 -9.17 6.79 7.12
CA LEU A 85 -8.96 5.52 6.42
C LEU A 85 -9.04 5.71 4.91
N PHE A 86 -8.08 5.15 4.20
CA PHE A 86 -8.14 4.88 2.77
C PHE A 86 -7.92 3.38 2.54
N VAL A 87 -8.77 2.78 1.69
CA VAL A 87 -8.63 1.40 1.21
C VAL A 87 -8.51 1.44 -0.30
N GLY A 88 -7.34 1.11 -0.80
CA GLY A 88 -7.10 0.93 -2.23
C GLY A 88 -7.19 -0.53 -2.64
N GLY A 89 -7.63 -0.79 -3.87
CA GLY A 89 -7.67 -2.12 -4.44
C GLY A 89 -7.31 -2.15 -5.91
N ALA A 90 -6.63 -3.19 -6.33
CA ALA A 90 -6.29 -3.43 -7.72
C ALA A 90 -6.15 -4.92 -8.02
N VAL A 91 -6.24 -5.27 -9.29
CA VAL A 91 -5.86 -6.58 -9.80
C VAL A 91 -4.65 -6.44 -10.70
N CYS A 92 -3.72 -7.39 -10.65
CA CYS A 92 -2.51 -7.36 -11.46
C CYS A 92 -1.81 -8.72 -11.52
N GLN A 93 -0.68 -8.75 -12.23
CA GLN A 93 0.29 -9.84 -12.25
C GLN A 93 1.63 -9.31 -11.72
N PRO A 94 1.87 -9.32 -10.39
CA PRO A 94 3.03 -8.66 -9.77
C PRO A 94 4.38 -9.32 -10.10
N TRP A 95 4.36 -10.52 -10.66
CA TRP A 95 5.54 -11.26 -11.13
C TRP A 95 6.04 -10.83 -12.51
N LEU A 96 5.29 -9.96 -13.22
CA LEU A 96 5.74 -9.39 -14.49
C LEU A 96 6.66 -8.19 -14.24
N ALA A 97 7.57 -7.95 -15.21
CA ALA A 97 8.47 -6.80 -15.18
C ALA A 97 7.69 -5.48 -15.23
N ASP A 98 6.76 -5.37 -16.16
CA ASP A 98 5.86 -4.23 -16.34
C ASP A 98 4.49 -4.56 -15.73
N VAL A 99 4.35 -4.29 -14.42
CA VAL A 99 3.10 -4.56 -13.71
C VAL A 99 2.06 -3.51 -14.07
N LYS A 100 0.96 -3.97 -14.65
CA LYS A 100 -0.22 -3.15 -14.92
C LYS A 100 -1.26 -3.38 -13.82
N PHE A 101 -1.56 -2.34 -13.06
CA PHE A 101 -2.65 -2.37 -12.09
C PHE A 101 -3.94 -1.98 -12.78
N ARG A 102 -5.02 -2.67 -12.44
CA ARG A 102 -6.36 -2.38 -12.94
C ARG A 102 -7.31 -2.27 -11.76
N ALA A 103 -8.02 -1.14 -11.66
CA ALA A 103 -9.10 -0.97 -10.71
C ALA A 103 -10.27 -1.91 -11.04
N VAL A 104 -10.93 -2.40 -10.00
CA VAL A 104 -12.19 -3.16 -10.10
C VAL A 104 -13.23 -2.41 -9.26
N PRO A 105 -14.47 -2.28 -9.72
CA PRO A 105 -15.56 -1.69 -8.94
C PRO A 105 -15.68 -2.35 -7.56
N THR A 106 -15.98 -1.55 -6.55
CA THR A 106 -15.98 -1.99 -5.13
C THR A 106 -16.92 -3.17 -4.89
N ASP A 107 -18.12 -3.13 -5.48
CA ASP A 107 -19.14 -4.17 -5.38
C ASP A 107 -18.72 -5.50 -6.05
N GLN A 108 -17.83 -5.43 -7.04
CA GLN A 108 -17.32 -6.59 -7.77
C GLN A 108 -15.99 -7.12 -7.22
N PHE A 109 -15.28 -6.32 -6.42
CA PHE A 109 -13.92 -6.63 -6.00
C PHE A 109 -13.82 -7.92 -5.17
N ALA A 110 -14.73 -8.12 -4.22
CA ALA A 110 -14.72 -9.32 -3.38
C ALA A 110 -14.91 -10.61 -4.20
N GLY A 111 -15.87 -10.59 -5.14
CA GLY A 111 -16.20 -11.72 -6.03
C GLY A 111 -15.35 -11.82 -7.28
N PHE A 112 -14.39 -10.91 -7.49
CA PHE A 112 -13.55 -10.92 -8.69
C PHE A 112 -12.73 -12.21 -8.83
N ALA A 113 -12.86 -12.90 -9.98
CA ALA A 113 -12.29 -14.22 -10.23
C ALA A 113 -11.73 -14.43 -11.65
N GLU A 114 -11.40 -13.33 -12.38
CA GLU A 114 -10.76 -13.45 -13.71
C GLU A 114 -9.43 -14.22 -13.57
N PRO A 115 -9.22 -15.30 -14.33
CA PRO A 115 -8.06 -16.19 -14.17
C PRO A 115 -6.72 -15.51 -14.41
N GLY A 116 -5.67 -16.01 -13.75
CA GLY A 116 -4.30 -15.60 -14.00
C GLY A 116 -3.88 -14.31 -13.31
N LEU A 117 -4.67 -13.77 -12.37
CA LEU A 117 -4.45 -12.51 -11.68
C LEU A 117 -4.33 -12.70 -10.17
N VAL A 118 -3.90 -11.65 -9.47
CA VAL A 118 -4.09 -11.51 -8.03
C VAL A 118 -4.89 -10.26 -7.73
N LYS A 119 -5.75 -10.32 -6.70
CA LYS A 119 -6.36 -9.17 -6.05
C LYS A 119 -5.41 -8.67 -4.99
N ILE A 120 -5.16 -7.37 -4.97
CA ILE A 120 -4.38 -6.72 -3.92
C ILE A 120 -5.26 -5.64 -3.30
N ALA A 121 -5.44 -5.68 -1.99
CA ALA A 121 -6.07 -4.61 -1.22
C ALA A 121 -5.08 -4.06 -0.20
N TRP A 122 -5.06 -2.74 -0.06
CA TRP A 122 -4.13 -2.02 0.79
C TRP A 122 -4.84 -0.95 1.60
N THR A 123 -4.44 -0.77 2.87
CA THR A 123 -4.97 0.28 3.75
C THR A 123 -3.90 1.26 4.17
N LEU A 124 -4.35 2.50 4.38
CA LEU A 124 -3.70 3.51 5.18
C LEU A 124 -4.72 3.97 6.22
N GLU A 125 -4.46 3.71 7.50
CA GLU A 125 -5.39 3.97 8.58
C GLU A 125 -4.72 4.76 9.70
N SER A 126 -5.40 5.81 10.16
CA SER A 126 -4.99 6.67 11.27
C SER A 126 -6.06 6.59 12.36
N ARG A 127 -5.81 5.78 13.38
CA ARG A 127 -6.76 5.54 14.47
C ARG A 127 -6.36 6.36 15.70
N SER A 128 -7.26 7.21 16.19
CA SER A 128 -7.04 7.94 17.43
C SER A 128 -6.92 7.00 18.63
N LEU A 129 -5.92 7.21 19.46
CA LEU A 129 -5.70 6.57 20.76
C LEU A 129 -5.90 7.56 21.93
N GLY A 130 -6.22 8.82 21.60
CA GLY A 130 -6.41 9.94 22.52
C GLY A 130 -6.20 11.26 21.78
N PRO A 131 -6.37 12.42 22.41
CA PRO A 131 -6.34 13.72 21.75
C PRO A 131 -5.08 13.98 20.90
N ASN A 132 -3.91 13.54 21.41
CA ASN A 132 -2.61 13.74 20.76
C ASN A 132 -1.85 12.43 20.53
N PHE A 133 -2.56 11.31 20.47
CA PHE A 133 -1.95 10.01 20.22
C PHE A 133 -2.71 9.26 19.12
N THR A 134 -1.98 8.77 18.16
CA THR A 134 -2.53 8.11 16.98
C THR A 134 -1.75 6.85 16.66
N GLU A 135 -2.44 5.78 16.32
CA GLU A 135 -1.87 4.63 15.63
C GLU A 135 -2.02 4.82 14.12
N LEU A 136 -0.91 5.00 13.43
CA LEU A 136 -0.85 4.93 11.98
C LEU A 136 -0.53 3.51 11.57
N SER A 137 -1.40 2.88 10.80
CA SER A 137 -1.23 1.52 10.32
C SER A 137 -1.42 1.39 8.81
N SER A 138 -0.78 0.38 8.24
CA SER A 138 -0.91 0.00 6.85
C SER A 138 -0.95 -1.52 6.77
N GLU A 139 -1.97 -2.06 6.12
CA GLU A 139 -2.13 -3.48 5.86
C GLU A 139 -2.24 -3.73 4.36
N THR A 140 -1.62 -4.81 3.88
CA THR A 140 -1.85 -5.32 2.53
C THR A 140 -2.29 -6.76 2.63
N ARG A 141 -3.28 -7.10 1.83
CA ARG A 141 -3.69 -8.48 1.57
C ARG A 141 -3.65 -8.76 0.08
N VAL A 142 -3.24 -9.97 -0.25
CA VAL A 142 -3.21 -10.47 -1.62
C VAL A 142 -3.91 -11.80 -1.67
N ALA A 143 -4.79 -12.00 -2.66
CA ALA A 143 -5.42 -13.27 -2.94
C ALA A 143 -5.35 -13.55 -4.44
N ALA A 144 -4.88 -14.73 -4.82
CA ALA A 144 -4.88 -15.16 -6.19
C ALA A 144 -6.29 -15.56 -6.65
N THR A 145 -6.57 -15.36 -7.93
CA THR A 145 -7.88 -15.68 -8.52
C THR A 145 -7.99 -17.16 -8.94
N ASP A 146 -6.87 -17.82 -9.11
CA ASP A 146 -6.79 -19.25 -9.42
C ASP A 146 -5.49 -19.88 -8.90
N GLU A 147 -5.40 -21.22 -8.96
CA GLU A 147 -4.25 -21.96 -8.46
C GLU A 147 -2.96 -21.74 -9.29
N PRO A 148 -2.99 -21.60 -10.63
CA PRO A 148 -1.81 -21.20 -11.40
C PRO A 148 -1.26 -19.82 -11.01
N ALA A 149 -2.12 -18.81 -10.83
CA ALA A 149 -1.74 -17.48 -10.36
C ALA A 149 -1.17 -17.54 -8.95
N ARG A 150 -1.79 -18.35 -8.07
CA ARG A 150 -1.33 -18.53 -6.68
C ARG A 150 0.10 -19.06 -6.63
N ARG A 151 0.42 -20.10 -7.40
CA ARG A 151 1.78 -20.66 -7.46
C ARG A 151 2.81 -19.64 -7.95
N ARG A 152 2.50 -18.89 -9.02
CA ARG A 152 3.38 -17.84 -9.56
C ARG A 152 3.57 -16.71 -8.54
N PHE A 153 2.48 -16.29 -7.89
CA PHE A 153 2.51 -15.26 -6.87
C PHE A 153 3.36 -15.68 -5.67
N LEU A 154 3.17 -16.86 -5.12
CA LEU A 154 3.93 -17.34 -3.95
C LEU A 154 5.43 -17.49 -4.27
N SER A 155 5.80 -17.92 -5.47
CA SER A 155 7.19 -17.95 -5.92
C SER A 155 7.80 -16.53 -5.97
N TYR A 156 7.08 -15.57 -6.55
CA TYR A 156 7.45 -14.16 -6.57
C TYR A 156 7.55 -13.59 -5.16
N TRP A 157 6.56 -13.87 -4.29
CA TRP A 157 6.45 -13.31 -2.94
C TRP A 157 7.60 -13.68 -2.03
N ARG A 158 8.18 -14.86 -2.21
CA ARG A 158 9.32 -15.33 -1.38
C ARG A 158 10.47 -14.35 -1.33
N TRP A 159 10.75 -13.63 -2.39
CA TRP A 159 11.82 -12.62 -2.45
C TRP A 159 11.28 -11.17 -2.41
N ALA A 160 10.14 -10.91 -3.03
CA ALA A 160 9.57 -9.56 -3.10
C ALA A 160 9.15 -9.01 -1.73
N ARG A 161 8.71 -9.89 -0.80
CA ARG A 161 8.30 -9.49 0.55
C ARG A 161 9.39 -8.75 1.31
N VAL A 162 10.66 -9.07 1.09
CA VAL A 162 11.80 -8.41 1.77
C VAL A 162 11.84 -6.92 1.41
N GLY A 163 11.70 -6.60 0.11
CA GLY A 163 11.65 -5.20 -0.35
C GLY A 163 10.42 -4.46 0.16
N ILE A 164 9.25 -5.09 0.10
CA ILE A 164 7.98 -4.51 0.56
C ILE A 164 8.01 -4.26 2.07
N TYR A 165 8.55 -5.21 2.84
CA TYR A 165 8.76 -5.08 4.27
C TYR A 165 9.65 -3.86 4.59
N SER A 166 10.80 -3.78 3.92
CA SER A 166 11.77 -2.70 4.12
C SER A 166 11.18 -1.32 3.81
N ILE A 167 10.40 -1.21 2.73
CA ILE A 167 9.73 0.05 2.37
C ILE A 167 8.82 0.52 3.51
N ARG A 168 7.99 -0.35 4.06
CA ARG A 168 7.04 0.02 5.13
C ARG A 168 7.72 0.31 6.44
N TRP A 169 8.75 -0.46 6.77
CA TRP A 169 9.56 -0.23 7.96
C TRP A 169 10.25 1.13 7.95
N LEU A 170 10.56 1.67 6.78
CA LEU A 170 11.12 3.01 6.62
C LEU A 170 10.05 4.10 6.51
N LEU A 171 8.96 3.81 5.80
CA LEU A 171 7.93 4.79 5.45
C LEU A 171 7.11 5.25 6.67
N LEU A 172 6.58 4.31 7.48
CA LEU A 172 5.70 4.67 8.58
C LEU A 172 6.40 5.53 9.66
N PRO A 173 7.65 5.21 10.10
CA PRO A 173 8.40 6.09 11.00
C PRO A 173 8.74 7.45 10.39
N ALA A 174 8.94 7.55 9.07
CA ALA A 174 9.20 8.84 8.41
C ALA A 174 7.95 9.73 8.41
N ILE A 175 6.78 9.14 8.10
CA ILE A 175 5.49 9.84 8.21
C ILE A 175 5.24 10.31 9.65
N LYS A 176 5.43 9.41 10.64
CA LYS A 176 5.32 9.75 12.05
C LYS A 176 6.16 10.98 12.40
N ARG A 177 7.48 10.95 12.11
CA ARG A 177 8.39 12.07 12.41
C ARG A 177 7.92 13.37 11.76
N LYS A 178 7.47 13.31 10.50
CA LYS A 178 6.96 14.48 9.79
C LYS A 178 5.70 15.04 10.44
N ALA A 179 4.74 14.20 10.84
CA ALA A 179 3.53 14.63 11.52
C ALA A 179 3.81 15.24 12.90
N GLU A 180 4.73 14.65 13.67
CA GLU A 180 5.13 15.16 14.98
C GLU A 180 5.90 16.49 14.88
N SER A 181 6.74 16.69 13.87
CA SER A 181 7.46 17.95 13.65
C SER A 181 6.55 19.10 13.23
N SER A 182 5.47 18.80 12.49
CA SER A 182 4.49 19.83 12.08
C SER A 182 3.64 20.42 13.23
N LEU A 183 3.67 19.80 14.42
CA LEU A 183 3.05 20.36 15.63
C LEU A 183 3.93 21.37 16.36
N ASN A 184 5.23 21.35 16.11
CA ASN A 184 6.23 22.18 16.78
C ASN A 184 6.70 23.36 15.91
N ALA A 185 6.14 23.50 14.72
CA ALA A 185 6.39 24.58 13.76
C ALA A 185 5.22 25.57 13.73
#